data_85dd2d56ee3963648300b076a77c5d95
#
_entry.id   85dd2d56ee3963648300b076a77c5d95
#
_cell.length_a   1.000
_cell.length_b   1.000
_cell.length_c   1.000
_cell.angle_alpha   90.00
_cell.angle_beta   90.00
_cell.angle_gamma   90.00
#
_symmetry.space_group_name_H-M   'P 1'
#
loop_
_entity.id
_entity.type
_entity.pdbx_description
1 polymer ?
#
loop_
_entity_poly.entity_id
_entity_poly.type
_entity_poly.pdbx_seq_one_letter_code
_entity_poly.pdbx_strand_id
1 'polypeptide(L)'
;MRPLLLVPMTLLAIAAASCGTKTAMSEPPTSTSAPVTETAPAPESSETVAATTEATTTPAAETALLAVYVQDSVAIAGADPVAYFTDSAYVPGTSEFSHEWSGATWHFASAENRDAFAANPEQYAPQYGGFCAWAVSQGYSAAVDPEAWKIVDGKLYLNYDQNVQARWAQDIPGNIAKADTNWPEVAANE
;
A
#
# COMPACT_ATOMS: atom_id res chain seq x y z
N MET A 1 -26.01 48.62 -21.27
CA MET A 1 -25.76 49.38 -20.04
C MET A 1 -26.15 48.47 -18.87
N ARG A 2 -25.18 47.87 -18.20
CA ARG A 2 -25.39 47.05 -16.99
C ARG A 2 -24.55 47.68 -15.89
N PRO A 3 -25.09 47.95 -14.69
CA PRO A 3 -24.31 48.55 -13.61
C PRO A 3 -23.39 47.57 -12.94
N LEU A 4 -22.17 48.02 -12.71
CA LEU A 4 -21.14 47.38 -11.89
C LEU A 4 -21.55 47.47 -10.40
N LEU A 5 -21.71 46.35 -9.72
CA LEU A 5 -21.86 46.30 -8.27
C LEU A 5 -20.49 46.07 -7.66
N LEU A 6 -19.97 47.14 -7.04
CA LEU A 6 -18.82 47.07 -6.13
C LEU A 6 -19.24 46.39 -4.81
N VAL A 7 -18.52 45.32 -4.40
CA VAL A 7 -18.63 44.75 -3.06
C VAL A 7 -17.42 45.20 -2.23
N PRO A 8 -17.57 45.76 -1.04
CA PRO A 8 -16.47 46.20 -0.23
C PRO A 8 -15.81 45.04 0.51
N MET A 9 -14.49 45.08 0.47
CA MET A 9 -13.57 44.22 1.15
C MET A 9 -13.50 44.62 2.62
N THR A 10 -14.01 43.77 3.51
CA THR A 10 -13.85 43.95 4.96
C THR A 10 -12.61 43.21 5.42
N LEU A 11 -11.61 43.99 5.81
CA LEU A 11 -10.40 43.55 6.49
C LEU A 11 -10.74 43.25 7.95
N LEU A 12 -10.53 42.00 8.42
CA LEU A 12 -10.57 41.69 9.84
C LEU A 12 -9.17 41.28 10.28
N ALA A 13 -8.51 42.19 10.97
CA ALA A 13 -7.28 41.96 11.69
C ALA A 13 -7.61 41.39 13.08
N ILE A 14 -7.03 40.28 13.46
CA ILE A 14 -7.04 39.79 14.84
C ILE A 14 -5.59 39.59 15.29
N ALA A 15 -5.32 40.29 16.39
CA ALA A 15 -4.05 40.51 17.04
C ALA A 15 -3.49 39.23 17.72
N ALA A 16 -2.17 39.21 17.79
CA ALA A 16 -1.35 38.33 18.59
C ALA A 16 -1.62 38.52 20.09
N ALA A 17 -1.58 37.44 20.84
CA ALA A 17 -1.29 37.44 22.25
C ALA A 17 -0.25 36.38 22.57
N SER A 18 0.85 36.89 23.03
CA SER A 18 2.07 36.25 23.52
C SER A 18 1.89 35.76 24.97
N CYS A 19 2.83 34.92 25.36
CA CYS A 19 3.34 34.61 26.70
C CYS A 19 2.86 33.33 27.38
N GLY A 20 3.89 32.53 27.70
CA GLY A 20 3.82 31.52 28.75
C GLY A 20 4.94 30.50 28.74
N THR A 21 6.17 30.94 28.97
CA THR A 21 7.31 30.11 29.42
C THR A 21 6.96 29.29 30.66
N LYS A 22 7.27 27.99 30.66
CA LYS A 22 7.82 27.35 31.87
C LYS A 22 8.61 26.09 31.53
N THR A 23 9.90 26.25 31.71
CA THR A 23 10.95 25.24 31.84
C THR A 23 10.62 24.29 33.00
N ALA A 24 10.73 22.99 32.76
CA ALA A 24 11.01 22.01 33.81
C ALA A 24 11.93 20.94 33.24
N MET A 25 13.20 21.06 33.55
CA MET A 25 14.19 19.99 33.51
C MET A 25 13.77 18.91 34.51
N SER A 26 13.84 17.64 34.13
CA SER A 26 14.01 16.56 35.07
C SER A 26 14.96 15.54 34.44
N GLU A 27 16.06 15.41 35.18
CA GLU A 27 17.18 14.51 34.91
C GLU A 27 16.80 13.05 35.03
N PRO A 28 17.61 12.13 34.43
CA PRO A 28 17.41 10.70 34.48
C PRO A 28 18.01 10.12 35.77
N PRO A 29 17.48 9.00 36.28
CA PRO A 29 18.22 8.23 37.30
C PRO A 29 19.16 7.25 36.62
N THR A 30 20.43 7.44 36.84
CA THR A 30 21.49 6.44 36.79
C THR A 30 21.34 5.47 37.96
N SER A 31 21.47 4.19 37.69
CA SER A 31 21.94 3.16 38.66
C SER A 31 22.39 1.97 37.84
N THR A 32 23.65 1.75 37.69
CA THR A 32 24.71 1.19 38.48
C THR A 32 24.62 -0.32 38.68
N SER A 33 25.67 -0.98 38.11
CA SER A 33 26.45 -2.17 38.48
C SER A 33 25.77 -3.53 38.44
N ALA A 34 26.17 -4.38 37.53
CA ALA A 34 27.36 -5.29 37.46
C ALA A 34 27.33 -6.45 38.45
N PRO A 35 28.13 -7.48 38.23
CA PRO A 35 28.04 -8.58 37.32
C PRO A 35 27.99 -9.92 38.10
N VAL A 36 27.56 -10.98 37.52
CA VAL A 36 27.90 -12.32 38.01
C VAL A 36 28.28 -13.24 36.85
N THR A 37 29.47 -13.64 36.95
CA THR A 37 30.30 -14.55 36.22
C THR A 37 29.82 -16.02 36.38
N GLU A 38 30.20 -16.83 35.36
CA GLU A 38 30.55 -18.27 35.45
C GLU A 38 29.37 -19.24 35.30
N THR A 39 29.34 -20.21 34.44
CA THR A 39 30.33 -21.20 34.05
C THR A 39 29.72 -22.04 32.94
N ALA A 40 30.45 -22.31 31.87
CA ALA A 40 30.19 -23.43 30.98
C ALA A 40 30.53 -24.75 31.71
N PRO A 41 29.94 -25.89 31.29
CA PRO A 41 30.69 -26.73 30.36
C PRO A 41 29.81 -27.41 29.30
N ALA A 42 30.38 -27.59 28.12
CA ALA A 42 30.02 -28.67 27.23
C ALA A 42 30.54 -30.02 27.82
N PRO A 43 29.89 -31.16 27.46
CA PRO A 43 30.54 -32.00 26.47
C PRO A 43 29.57 -32.70 25.48
N GLU A 44 30.04 -32.79 24.29
CA GLU A 44 30.23 -33.96 23.40
C GLU A 44 29.19 -35.08 23.33
N SER A 45 29.01 -35.37 22.09
CA SER A 45 28.97 -36.65 21.38
C SER A 45 27.65 -37.24 20.95
N SER A 46 27.55 -37.22 19.63
CA SER A 46 27.19 -38.35 18.75
C SER A 46 25.89 -39.11 19.02
N GLU A 47 24.95 -39.01 18.09
CA GLU A 47 24.67 -40.20 17.28
C GLU A 47 23.85 -39.82 16.03
N THR A 48 24.39 -40.22 14.92
CA THR A 48 23.82 -40.29 13.58
C THR A 48 22.60 -41.19 13.58
N VAL A 49 21.45 -40.63 13.25
CA VAL A 49 20.37 -41.41 12.68
C VAL A 49 19.87 -40.68 11.43
N ALA A 50 20.26 -41.22 10.31
CA ALA A 50 19.72 -40.91 9.01
C ALA A 50 18.22 -41.28 9.02
N ALA A 51 17.36 -40.28 9.20
CA ALA A 51 15.97 -40.38 8.80
C ALA A 51 15.86 -39.72 7.43
N THR A 52 15.80 -40.54 6.41
CA THR A 52 15.33 -40.19 5.09
C THR A 52 13.89 -39.72 5.25
N THR A 53 13.72 -38.44 5.42
CA THR A 53 12.42 -37.82 5.23
C THR A 53 12.28 -37.53 3.74
N GLU A 54 11.54 -38.41 3.06
CA GLU A 54 11.00 -38.05 1.76
C GLU A 54 10.35 -36.67 1.88
N ALA A 55 11.02 -35.69 1.27
CA ALA A 55 10.41 -34.42 0.99
C ALA A 55 9.22 -34.73 0.07
N THR A 56 8.04 -34.83 0.64
CA THR A 56 6.79 -34.65 -0.10
C THR A 56 6.85 -33.23 -0.61
N THR A 57 7.35 -33.09 -1.81
CA THR A 57 7.18 -31.91 -2.61
C THR A 57 5.67 -31.78 -2.85
N THR A 58 4.98 -31.10 -1.94
CA THR A 58 3.69 -30.51 -2.28
C THR A 58 3.99 -29.67 -3.52
N PRO A 59 3.32 -29.93 -4.66
CA PRO A 59 3.47 -29.04 -5.80
C PRO A 59 3.09 -27.66 -5.26
N ALA A 60 4.08 -26.74 -5.26
CA ALA A 60 3.78 -25.33 -5.11
C ALA A 60 2.64 -25.10 -6.09
N ALA A 61 1.48 -24.72 -5.57
CA ALA A 61 0.39 -24.27 -6.41
C ALA A 61 1.06 -23.25 -7.33
N GLU A 62 1.05 -23.59 -8.63
CA GLU A 62 1.49 -22.69 -9.67
C GLU A 62 0.64 -21.45 -9.44
N THR A 63 1.22 -20.46 -8.77
CA THR A 63 0.58 -19.18 -8.51
C THR A 63 0.45 -18.59 -9.89
N ALA A 64 -0.72 -18.73 -10.50
CA ALA A 64 -1.04 -18.08 -11.75
C ALA A 64 -0.70 -16.61 -11.52
N LEU A 65 0.30 -16.11 -12.26
CA LEU A 65 0.71 -14.72 -12.18
C LEU A 65 -0.55 -13.89 -12.39
N LEU A 66 -0.96 -13.16 -11.36
CA LEU A 66 -2.10 -12.26 -11.47
C LEU A 66 -1.70 -11.18 -12.47
N ALA A 67 -2.56 -10.89 -13.44
CA ALA A 67 -2.35 -9.75 -14.32
C ALA A 67 -2.19 -8.48 -13.46
N VAL A 68 -1.10 -7.74 -13.65
CA VAL A 68 -0.81 -6.50 -12.92
C VAL A 68 -0.64 -5.39 -13.93
N TYR A 69 -1.32 -4.26 -13.69
CA TYR A 69 -1.10 -3.05 -14.46
C TYR A 69 0.30 -2.52 -14.19
N VAL A 70 1.11 -2.44 -15.24
CA VAL A 70 2.47 -1.90 -15.20
C VAL A 70 2.60 -0.72 -16.15
N GLN A 71 3.31 0.29 -15.71
CA GLN A 71 3.76 1.41 -16.52
C GLN A 71 5.28 1.54 -16.35
N ASP A 72 6.01 1.57 -17.46
CA ASP A 72 7.48 1.61 -17.45
C ASP A 72 8.12 0.47 -16.61
N SER A 73 7.50 -0.73 -16.66
CA SER A 73 7.87 -1.92 -15.89
C SER A 73 7.62 -1.84 -14.38
N VAL A 74 6.92 -0.82 -13.91
CA VAL A 74 6.59 -0.63 -12.49
C VAL A 74 5.08 -0.75 -12.28
N ALA A 75 4.67 -1.48 -11.25
CA ALA A 75 3.27 -1.67 -10.89
C ALA A 75 2.61 -0.34 -10.52
N ILE A 76 1.34 -0.20 -10.91
CA ILE A 76 0.47 0.95 -10.58
C ILE A 76 1.16 2.32 -10.73
N ALA A 77 1.90 2.49 -11.82
CA ALA A 77 2.64 3.73 -12.14
C ALA A 77 3.59 4.19 -11.01
N GLY A 78 4.14 3.26 -10.22
CA GLY A 78 5.10 3.55 -9.15
C GLY A 78 4.50 4.10 -7.86
N ALA A 79 3.20 4.02 -7.67
CA ALA A 79 2.57 4.37 -6.38
C ALA A 79 2.91 3.35 -5.30
N ASP A 80 3.02 3.81 -4.05
CA ASP A 80 3.16 2.95 -2.88
C ASP A 80 1.78 2.38 -2.47
N PRO A 81 1.52 1.07 -2.64
CA PRO A 81 0.21 0.50 -2.33
C PRO A 81 -0.11 0.51 -0.83
N VAL A 82 0.89 0.51 0.05
CA VAL A 82 0.71 0.51 1.51
C VAL A 82 0.26 1.87 2.00
N ALA A 83 0.77 2.95 1.42
CA ALA A 83 0.46 4.32 1.83
C ALA A 83 -1.04 4.67 1.70
N TYR A 84 -1.77 4.06 0.77
CA TYR A 84 -3.22 4.24 0.69
C TYR A 84 -3.94 3.79 1.97
N PHE A 85 -3.41 2.78 2.65
CA PHE A 85 -4.00 2.24 3.88
C PHE A 85 -3.46 2.93 5.14
N THR A 86 -2.18 3.28 5.16
CA THR A 86 -1.52 3.87 6.34
C THR A 86 -1.72 5.38 6.41
N ASP A 87 -1.55 6.07 5.28
CA ASP A 87 -1.55 7.52 5.20
C ASP A 87 -2.87 8.07 4.65
N SER A 88 -3.74 7.18 4.11
CA SER A 88 -4.97 7.57 3.41
C SER A 88 -4.69 8.56 2.27
N ALA A 89 -3.59 8.36 1.55
CA ALA A 89 -3.12 9.24 0.50
C ALA A 89 -2.37 8.47 -0.61
N TYR A 90 -2.34 9.04 -1.81
CA TYR A 90 -1.36 8.68 -2.81
C TYR A 90 0.02 9.15 -2.37
N VAL A 91 0.99 8.25 -2.35
CA VAL A 91 2.40 8.55 -2.12
C VAL A 91 3.20 7.86 -3.22
N PRO A 92 4.08 8.57 -3.93
CA PRO A 92 4.97 7.95 -4.90
C PRO A 92 6.01 7.09 -4.20
N GLY A 93 6.19 5.87 -4.67
CA GLY A 93 7.30 5.01 -4.29
C GLY A 93 8.59 5.39 -5.00
N THR A 94 9.69 4.79 -4.57
CA THR A 94 11.00 4.94 -5.17
C THR A 94 11.62 3.59 -5.49
N SER A 95 12.52 3.53 -6.47
CA SER A 95 13.25 2.31 -6.78
C SER A 95 14.22 1.86 -5.68
N GLU A 96 14.52 2.73 -4.72
CA GLU A 96 15.33 2.39 -3.54
C GLU A 96 14.62 1.35 -2.65
N PHE A 97 13.30 1.47 -2.53
CA PHE A 97 12.48 0.52 -1.80
C PHE A 97 11.57 -0.19 -2.79
N SER A 98 12.02 -1.32 -3.31
CA SER A 98 11.28 -2.11 -4.30
C SER A 98 11.11 -3.56 -3.85
N HIS A 99 10.07 -4.21 -4.36
CA HIS A 99 9.78 -5.63 -4.16
C HIS A 99 9.15 -6.21 -5.43
N GLU A 100 9.59 -7.42 -5.80
CA GLU A 100 9.00 -8.17 -6.92
C GLU A 100 7.85 -9.03 -6.42
N TRP A 101 6.67 -8.83 -6.98
CA TRP A 101 5.51 -9.66 -6.67
C TRP A 101 4.58 -9.77 -7.89
N SER A 102 4.06 -10.99 -8.13
CA SER A 102 3.17 -11.29 -9.26
C SER A 102 3.69 -10.85 -10.62
N GLY A 103 5.03 -10.96 -10.84
CA GLY A 103 5.67 -10.62 -12.10
C GLY A 103 5.85 -9.13 -12.36
N ALA A 104 5.62 -8.29 -11.37
CA ALA A 104 5.80 -6.83 -11.48
C ALA A 104 6.70 -6.29 -10.37
N THR A 105 7.42 -5.22 -10.66
CA THR A 105 8.22 -4.46 -9.68
C THR A 105 7.33 -3.44 -8.99
N TRP A 106 7.23 -3.52 -7.68
CA TRP A 106 6.48 -2.58 -6.85
C TRP A 106 7.43 -1.62 -6.17
N HIS A 107 7.08 -0.34 -6.14
CA HIS A 107 7.85 0.71 -5.47
C HIS A 107 7.16 1.16 -4.19
N PHE A 108 7.96 1.54 -3.19
CA PHE A 108 7.47 1.98 -1.88
C PHE A 108 8.15 3.28 -1.46
N ALA A 109 7.50 4.03 -0.60
CA ALA A 109 8.04 5.27 -0.06
C ALA A 109 9.06 5.03 1.06
N SER A 110 9.01 3.84 1.69
CA SER A 110 9.90 3.48 2.79
C SER A 110 10.19 1.97 2.82
N ALA A 111 11.23 1.60 3.58
CA ALA A 111 11.55 0.21 3.83
C ALA A 111 10.43 -0.49 4.62
N GLU A 112 9.79 0.20 5.56
CA GLU A 112 8.69 -0.32 6.38
C GLU A 112 7.49 -0.69 5.52
N ASN A 113 7.12 0.15 4.55
CA ASN A 113 6.02 -0.13 3.63
C ASN A 113 6.35 -1.32 2.72
N ARG A 114 7.59 -1.36 2.18
CA ARG A 114 8.05 -2.52 1.40
C ARG A 114 7.96 -3.81 2.20
N ASP A 115 8.42 -3.81 3.44
CA ASP A 115 8.44 -5.00 4.28
C ASP A 115 7.02 -5.42 4.70
N ALA A 116 6.13 -4.46 4.95
CA ALA A 116 4.71 -4.72 5.21
C ALA A 116 4.03 -5.36 3.99
N PHE A 117 4.30 -4.85 2.78
CA PHE A 117 3.80 -5.44 1.54
C PHE A 117 4.36 -6.85 1.33
N ALA A 118 5.68 -7.04 1.47
CA ALA A 118 6.33 -8.34 1.28
C ALA A 118 5.78 -9.42 2.24
N ALA A 119 5.39 -9.03 3.45
CA ALA A 119 4.78 -9.93 4.42
C ALA A 119 3.34 -10.35 4.06
N ASN A 120 2.57 -9.47 3.42
CA ASN A 120 1.18 -9.75 3.04
C ASN A 120 0.75 -8.93 1.81
N PRO A 121 1.21 -9.28 0.60
CA PRO A 121 0.93 -8.51 -0.61
C PRO A 121 -0.57 -8.38 -0.92
N GLU A 122 -1.35 -9.45 -0.70
CA GLU A 122 -2.79 -9.47 -1.01
C GLU A 122 -3.61 -8.47 -0.18
N GLN A 123 -3.08 -8.06 0.98
CA GLN A 123 -3.72 -7.04 1.81
C GLN A 123 -3.65 -5.66 1.18
N TYR A 124 -2.55 -5.35 0.49
CA TYR A 124 -2.23 -4.01 0.02
C TYR A 124 -2.37 -3.86 -1.49
N ALA A 125 -2.23 -4.96 -2.23
CA ALA A 125 -2.37 -4.92 -3.67
C ALA A 125 -3.78 -4.46 -4.08
N PRO A 126 -3.89 -3.58 -5.09
CA PRO A 126 -5.18 -3.14 -5.56
C PRO A 126 -5.95 -4.28 -6.24
N GLN A 127 -7.27 -4.21 -6.17
CA GLN A 127 -8.14 -5.14 -6.86
C GLN A 127 -7.93 -5.04 -8.37
N TYR A 128 -8.23 -6.12 -9.05
CA TYR A 128 -8.08 -6.24 -10.51
C TYR A 128 -6.67 -5.92 -10.99
N GLY A 129 -5.65 -6.37 -10.23
CA GLY A 129 -4.24 -6.12 -10.56
C GLY A 129 -3.84 -4.65 -10.67
N GLY A 130 -4.67 -3.73 -10.20
CA GLY A 130 -4.45 -2.30 -10.33
C GLY A 130 -4.96 -1.69 -11.62
N PHE A 131 -5.65 -2.44 -12.49
CA PHE A 131 -6.37 -1.87 -13.63
C PHE A 131 -7.58 -1.04 -13.17
N CYS A 132 -8.04 -0.14 -14.04
CA CYS A 132 -9.19 0.71 -13.77
C CYS A 132 -10.45 -0.08 -13.42
N ALA A 133 -10.93 0.04 -12.16
CA ALA A 133 -12.08 -0.71 -11.68
C ALA A 133 -13.37 -0.43 -12.47
N TRP A 134 -13.56 0.80 -12.97
CA TRP A 134 -14.65 1.11 -13.87
C TRP A 134 -14.53 0.34 -15.18
N ALA A 135 -13.35 0.34 -15.82
CA ALA A 135 -13.13 -0.36 -17.08
C ALA A 135 -13.39 -1.86 -16.93
N VAL A 136 -12.86 -2.48 -15.87
CA VAL A 136 -13.10 -3.90 -15.57
C VAL A 136 -14.60 -4.18 -15.38
N SER A 137 -15.33 -3.28 -14.72
CA SER A 137 -16.79 -3.41 -14.60
C SER A 137 -17.53 -3.37 -15.95
N GLN A 138 -16.91 -2.83 -16.99
CA GLN A 138 -17.43 -2.79 -18.37
C GLN A 138 -16.86 -3.91 -19.25
N GLY A 139 -15.99 -4.79 -18.71
CA GLY A 139 -15.44 -5.95 -19.40
C GLY A 139 -14.16 -5.68 -20.20
N TYR A 140 -13.41 -4.63 -19.88
CA TYR A 140 -12.11 -4.33 -20.48
C TYR A 140 -11.11 -3.77 -19.45
N SER A 141 -9.83 -3.79 -19.78
CA SER A 141 -8.76 -3.18 -18.99
C SER A 141 -8.49 -1.74 -19.42
N ALA A 142 -8.00 -0.93 -18.50
CA ALA A 142 -7.49 0.40 -18.78
C ALA A 142 -6.44 0.81 -17.75
N ALA A 143 -5.58 1.76 -18.15
CA ALA A 143 -4.63 2.43 -17.28
C ALA A 143 -5.32 3.11 -16.11
N VAL A 144 -4.52 3.54 -15.13
CA VAL A 144 -5.02 4.23 -13.93
C VAL A 144 -4.24 5.52 -13.67
N ASP A 145 -4.91 6.42 -12.98
CA ASP A 145 -4.31 7.54 -12.27
C ASP A 145 -4.22 7.14 -10.79
N PRO A 146 -3.01 7.04 -10.21
CA PRO A 146 -2.84 6.68 -8.80
C PRO A 146 -3.55 7.62 -7.81
N GLU A 147 -3.89 8.85 -8.21
CA GLU A 147 -4.69 9.77 -7.38
C GLU A 147 -6.19 9.47 -7.43
N ALA A 148 -6.65 8.69 -8.42
CA ALA A 148 -8.06 8.32 -8.57
C ALA A 148 -8.37 6.98 -7.87
N TRP A 149 -8.24 6.95 -6.57
CA TRP A 149 -8.34 5.74 -5.75
C TRP A 149 -9.47 5.77 -4.72
N LYS A 150 -9.87 4.60 -4.25
CA LYS A 150 -10.76 4.44 -3.10
C LYS A 150 -10.54 3.11 -2.41
N ILE A 151 -10.58 3.11 -1.08
CA ILE A 151 -10.68 1.88 -0.29
C ILE A 151 -12.16 1.62 0.02
N VAL A 152 -12.61 0.39 -0.27
CA VAL A 152 -13.96 -0.10 0.04
C VAL A 152 -13.80 -1.47 0.69
N ASP A 153 -14.36 -1.64 1.88
CA ASP A 153 -14.30 -2.89 2.66
C ASP A 153 -12.85 -3.44 2.81
N GLY A 154 -11.90 -2.53 3.05
CA GLY A 154 -10.49 -2.88 3.22
C GLY A 154 -9.75 -3.25 1.92
N LYS A 155 -10.32 -3.01 0.75
CA LYS A 155 -9.74 -3.30 -0.56
C LYS A 155 -9.49 -2.00 -1.33
N LEU A 156 -8.34 -1.91 -1.98
CA LEU A 156 -7.95 -0.76 -2.80
C LEU A 156 -8.48 -0.90 -4.23
N TYR A 157 -9.12 0.13 -4.73
CA TYR A 157 -9.60 0.25 -6.11
C TYR A 157 -9.01 1.49 -6.75
N LEU A 158 -8.48 1.34 -7.96
CA LEU A 158 -7.94 2.42 -8.77
C LEU A 158 -8.85 2.69 -9.97
N ASN A 159 -8.84 3.91 -10.48
CA ASN A 159 -9.61 4.32 -11.65
C ASN A 159 -8.74 5.11 -12.62
N TYR A 160 -9.21 5.25 -13.85
CA TYR A 160 -8.49 5.91 -14.94
C TYR A 160 -8.17 7.38 -14.63
N ASP A 161 -9.15 8.10 -14.08
CA ASP A 161 -9.05 9.46 -13.59
C ASP A 161 -10.16 9.76 -12.56
N GLN A 162 -10.17 10.96 -12.01
CA GLN A 162 -11.15 11.39 -11.01
C GLN A 162 -12.59 11.45 -11.56
N ASN A 163 -12.78 11.72 -12.86
CA ASN A 163 -14.10 11.74 -13.47
C ASN A 163 -14.66 10.31 -13.60
N VAL A 164 -13.80 9.36 -13.99
CA VAL A 164 -14.16 7.95 -14.07
C VAL A 164 -14.40 7.39 -12.67
N GLN A 165 -13.58 7.76 -11.68
CA GLN A 165 -13.83 7.41 -10.28
C GLN A 165 -15.20 7.93 -9.80
N ALA A 166 -15.57 9.15 -10.13
CA ALA A 166 -16.86 9.71 -9.76
C ALA A 166 -18.03 8.94 -10.40
N ARG A 167 -17.88 8.44 -11.63
CA ARG A 167 -18.87 7.55 -12.28
C ARG A 167 -18.93 6.19 -11.57
N TRP A 168 -17.79 5.59 -11.29
CA TRP A 168 -17.70 4.33 -10.56
C TRP A 168 -18.34 4.44 -9.17
N ALA A 169 -18.17 5.59 -8.51
CA ALA A 169 -18.70 5.86 -7.19
C ALA A 169 -20.24 6.04 -7.14
N GLN A 170 -20.93 6.16 -8.27
CA GLN A 170 -22.39 6.25 -8.30
C GLN A 170 -23.06 4.92 -7.92
N ASP A 171 -22.41 3.80 -8.18
CA ASP A 171 -22.91 2.47 -7.83
C ASP A 171 -21.71 1.54 -7.53
N ILE A 172 -21.04 1.77 -6.40
CA ILE A 172 -19.85 1.00 -6.01
C ILE A 172 -20.15 -0.50 -5.94
N PRO A 173 -21.19 -0.96 -5.21
CA PRO A 173 -21.47 -2.40 -5.10
C PRO A 173 -21.78 -3.04 -6.46
N GLY A 174 -22.59 -2.37 -7.29
CA GLY A 174 -22.93 -2.89 -8.61
C GLY A 174 -21.74 -2.92 -9.57
N ASN A 175 -20.84 -1.93 -9.51
CA ASN A 175 -19.63 -1.91 -10.31
C ASN A 175 -18.62 -2.98 -9.85
N ILE A 176 -18.46 -3.20 -8.54
CA ILE A 176 -17.63 -4.26 -8.00
C ILE A 176 -18.17 -5.63 -8.45
N ALA A 177 -19.47 -5.90 -8.27
CA ALA A 177 -20.05 -7.18 -8.67
C ALA A 177 -19.88 -7.49 -10.16
N LYS A 178 -19.99 -6.48 -11.03
CA LYS A 178 -19.72 -6.64 -12.48
C LYS A 178 -18.23 -6.90 -12.74
N ALA A 179 -17.35 -6.13 -12.08
CA ALA A 179 -15.92 -6.28 -12.24
C ALA A 179 -15.44 -7.65 -11.77
N ASP A 180 -15.93 -8.16 -10.64
CA ASP A 180 -15.64 -9.51 -10.15
C ASP A 180 -16.05 -10.61 -11.14
N THR A 181 -17.17 -10.40 -11.84
CA THR A 181 -17.64 -11.32 -12.87
C THR A 181 -16.77 -11.27 -14.13
N ASN A 182 -16.33 -10.09 -14.53
CA ASN A 182 -15.58 -9.87 -15.76
C ASN A 182 -14.07 -10.15 -15.60
N TRP A 183 -13.54 -10.00 -14.38
CA TRP A 183 -12.11 -10.03 -14.13
C TRP A 183 -11.38 -11.27 -14.64
N PRO A 184 -11.89 -12.50 -14.47
CA PRO A 184 -11.21 -13.69 -15.00
C PRO A 184 -10.95 -13.63 -16.50
N GLU A 185 -11.89 -13.09 -17.28
CA GLU A 185 -11.74 -12.95 -18.72
C GLU A 185 -10.83 -11.77 -19.08
N VAL A 186 -10.97 -10.65 -18.40
CA VAL A 186 -10.13 -9.46 -18.62
C VAL A 186 -8.68 -9.80 -18.30
N ALA A 187 -8.41 -10.43 -17.15
CA ALA A 187 -7.04 -10.80 -16.75
C ALA A 187 -6.38 -11.81 -17.69
N ALA A 188 -7.15 -12.70 -18.32
CA ALA A 188 -6.62 -13.69 -19.26
C ALA A 188 -6.15 -13.08 -20.58
N ASN A 189 -6.47 -11.82 -20.86
CA ASN A 189 -6.12 -11.11 -22.08
C ASN A 189 -4.99 -10.08 -21.87
N GLU A 190 -4.43 -9.98 -20.65
CA GLU A 190 -3.32 -9.11 -20.30
C GLU A 190 -2.01 -9.90 -20.23
#